data_61fba9bc004a369ad62dee12466caee9
#
_entry.id   61fba9bc004a369ad62dee12466caee9
#
_cell.length_a   1.000
_cell.length_b   1.000
_cell.length_c   1.000
_cell.angle_alpha   90.00
_cell.angle_beta   90.00
_cell.angle_gamma   90.00
#
_symmetry.space_group_name_H-M   'P 1'
#
loop_
_entity.id
_entity.type
_entity.pdbx_description
1 polymer ?
#
loop_
_entity_poly.entity_id
_entity_poly.type
_entity_poly.pdbx_seq_one_letter_code
_entity_poly.pdbx_strand_id
1 'polypeptide(L)'
;MSAAQANVTADAVAYHAALAGQWEQRYRKPSFQMREQVLLKSLHAWNLAGTLWLDAGCGTGALSRWLAARGCGVLGVDASQEMVGAANQLAQRQNFSGRLDFVRITSVAHLALDDASLDGVLCSSVLEYVPDPSACLAEFARVLKLGGLLVASVPNRNSLVRRMQLGCHYFGGRLGRSWCKFLDYSRHQYSSREFARLLSLSGFAERKLVPFGGPLPGLAQRSRHWAPLLMFVAQKREI
;
A
#
# COMPACT_ATOMS: atom_id res chain seq x y z
N MET A 1 -5.48 -5.96 21.87
CA MET A 1 -4.37 -6.59 21.10
C MET A 1 -3.60 -7.52 22.00
N SER A 2 -3.32 -8.78 21.57
CA SER A 2 -2.43 -9.66 22.35
C SER A 2 -0.97 -9.20 22.21
N ALA A 3 -0.13 -9.48 23.23
CA ALA A 3 1.30 -9.14 23.19
C ALA A 3 2.02 -9.74 21.95
N ALA A 4 1.59 -10.93 21.51
CA ALA A 4 2.10 -11.56 20.29
C ALA A 4 1.74 -10.76 19.01
N GLN A 5 0.58 -10.11 18.97
CA GLN A 5 0.17 -9.27 17.83
C GLN A 5 0.97 -7.96 17.75
N ALA A 6 1.32 -7.38 18.89
CA ALA A 6 2.17 -6.20 18.96
C ALA A 6 3.61 -6.48 18.49
N ASN A 7 4.18 -7.62 18.89
CA ASN A 7 5.54 -8.01 18.50
C ASN A 7 5.71 -8.18 16.99
N VAL A 8 4.79 -8.88 16.29
CA VAL A 8 4.94 -9.11 14.84
C VAL A 8 4.80 -7.83 14.02
N THR A 9 4.01 -6.85 14.50
CA THR A 9 3.93 -5.53 13.83
C THR A 9 5.24 -4.76 14.02
N ALA A 10 5.82 -4.79 15.22
CA ALA A 10 7.13 -4.18 15.49
C ALA A 10 8.23 -4.82 14.63
N ASP A 11 8.21 -6.15 14.47
CA ASP A 11 9.16 -6.90 13.65
C ASP A 11 9.03 -6.55 12.15
N ALA A 12 7.80 -6.38 11.64
CA ALA A 12 7.56 -5.93 10.27
C ALA A 12 8.11 -4.52 10.03
N VAL A 13 7.86 -3.60 10.98
CA VAL A 13 8.41 -2.23 10.93
C VAL A 13 9.93 -2.25 10.95
N ALA A 14 10.54 -3.02 11.87
CA ALA A 14 12.00 -3.16 11.97
C ALA A 14 12.62 -3.76 10.70
N TYR A 15 11.97 -4.78 10.12
CA TYR A 15 12.40 -5.35 8.84
C TYR A 15 12.42 -4.32 7.70
N HIS A 16 11.37 -3.53 7.57
CA HIS A 16 11.30 -2.50 6.54
C HIS A 16 12.26 -1.34 6.82
N ALA A 17 12.40 -0.92 8.09
CA ALA A 17 13.35 0.09 8.54
C ALA A 17 14.79 -0.23 8.12
N ALA A 18 15.23 -1.48 8.33
CA ALA A 18 16.56 -1.96 7.94
C ALA A 18 16.80 -1.90 6.41
N LEU A 19 15.75 -1.81 5.62
CA LEU A 19 15.83 -1.72 4.16
C LEU A 19 15.75 -0.27 3.63
N ALA A 20 15.49 0.73 4.47
CA ALA A 20 15.22 2.11 4.04
C ALA A 20 16.31 2.66 3.10
N GLY A 21 17.60 2.47 3.43
CA GLY A 21 18.72 2.92 2.59
C GLY A 21 18.84 2.23 1.23
N GLN A 22 18.21 1.05 1.06
CA GLN A 22 18.23 0.29 -0.20
C GLN A 22 16.91 0.42 -0.97
N TRP A 23 15.90 1.09 -0.40
CA TRP A 23 14.54 1.09 -0.94
C TRP A 23 14.46 1.80 -2.29
N GLU A 24 15.18 2.90 -2.49
CA GLU A 24 15.27 3.59 -3.78
C GLU A 24 15.83 2.70 -4.91
N GLN A 25 16.82 1.86 -4.60
CA GLN A 25 17.33 0.89 -5.58
C GLN A 25 16.27 -0.17 -5.93
N ARG A 26 15.41 -0.53 -4.95
CA ARG A 26 14.29 -1.45 -5.19
C ARG A 26 13.22 -0.82 -6.08
N TYR A 27 12.95 0.48 -5.94
CA TYR A 27 12.02 1.19 -6.82
C TYR A 27 12.47 1.24 -8.28
N ARG A 28 13.77 1.13 -8.57
CA ARG A 28 14.30 1.00 -9.93
C ARG A 28 14.02 -0.37 -10.59
N LYS A 29 13.61 -1.38 -9.81
CA LYS A 29 13.27 -2.70 -10.36
C LYS A 29 11.92 -2.63 -11.10
N PRO A 30 11.79 -3.35 -12.24
CA PRO A 30 10.55 -3.34 -13.05
C PRO A 30 9.28 -3.66 -12.25
N SER A 31 9.36 -4.55 -11.25
CA SER A 31 8.24 -4.93 -10.40
C SER A 31 7.71 -3.77 -9.52
N PHE A 32 8.58 -2.82 -9.15
CA PHE A 32 8.17 -1.63 -8.40
C PHE A 32 7.70 -0.51 -9.32
N GLN A 33 8.38 -0.27 -10.45
CA GLN A 33 7.95 0.71 -11.46
C GLN A 33 6.54 0.39 -11.99
N MET A 34 6.18 -0.89 -12.06
CA MET A 34 4.83 -1.31 -12.42
C MET A 34 3.76 -0.77 -11.47
N ARG A 35 4.04 -0.54 -10.18
CA ARG A 35 3.07 0.05 -9.24
C ARG A 35 2.66 1.45 -9.67
N GLU A 36 3.61 2.28 -10.06
CA GLU A 36 3.33 3.64 -10.58
C GLU A 36 2.51 3.58 -11.85
N GLN A 37 2.86 2.67 -12.78
CA GLN A 37 2.11 2.51 -14.04
C GLN A 37 0.68 2.02 -13.79
N VAL A 38 0.48 1.10 -12.85
CA VAL A 38 -0.85 0.61 -12.47
C VAL A 38 -1.64 1.71 -11.79
N LEU A 39 -1.02 2.50 -10.90
CA LEU A 39 -1.64 3.65 -10.26
C LEU A 39 -2.07 4.69 -11.30
N LEU A 40 -1.17 5.04 -12.24
CA LEU A 40 -1.48 5.95 -13.35
C LEU A 40 -2.71 5.47 -14.15
N LYS A 41 -2.70 4.23 -14.61
CA LYS A 41 -3.81 3.61 -15.35
C LYS A 41 -5.10 3.50 -14.52
N SER A 42 -4.96 3.42 -13.21
CA SER A 42 -6.10 3.31 -12.30
C SER A 42 -6.75 4.66 -12.04
N LEU A 43 -5.97 5.73 -11.99
CA LEU A 43 -6.44 7.07 -11.63
C LEU A 43 -6.56 8.03 -12.82
N HIS A 44 -6.29 7.61 -14.05
CA HIS A 44 -6.28 8.50 -15.22
C HIS A 44 -7.62 9.22 -15.50
N ALA A 45 -8.74 8.65 -15.05
CA ALA A 45 -10.08 9.24 -15.23
C ALA A 45 -10.41 10.31 -14.18
N TRP A 46 -9.56 10.49 -13.15
CA TRP A 46 -9.79 11.47 -12.09
C TRP A 46 -8.85 12.66 -12.24
N ASN A 47 -9.41 13.86 -12.03
CA ASN A 47 -8.59 15.06 -11.90
C ASN A 47 -7.94 15.06 -10.51
N LEU A 48 -6.63 14.91 -10.47
CA LEU A 48 -5.86 14.82 -9.22
C LEU A 48 -5.40 16.20 -8.72
N ALA A 49 -5.23 17.18 -9.59
CA ALA A 49 -4.70 18.48 -9.22
C ALA A 49 -5.61 19.19 -8.19
N GLY A 50 -5.00 19.73 -7.15
CA GLY A 50 -5.69 20.41 -6.05
C GLY A 50 -6.38 19.49 -5.04
N THR A 51 -6.32 18.15 -5.20
CA THR A 51 -6.89 17.19 -4.25
C THR A 51 -5.93 16.89 -3.11
N LEU A 52 -6.47 16.49 -1.94
CA LEU A 52 -5.72 16.14 -0.74
C LEU A 52 -5.70 14.63 -0.52
N TRP A 53 -4.50 14.07 -0.39
CA TRP A 53 -4.27 12.63 -0.28
C TRP A 53 -3.49 12.25 0.96
N LEU A 54 -3.85 11.13 1.55
CA LEU A 54 -3.02 10.38 2.49
C LEU A 54 -2.32 9.24 1.73
N ASP A 55 -1.00 9.08 1.93
CA ASP A 55 -0.27 7.86 1.55
C ASP A 55 0.03 7.08 2.83
N ALA A 56 -0.81 6.10 3.14
CA ALA A 56 -0.76 5.29 4.35
C ALA A 56 0.26 4.15 4.20
N GLY A 57 1.35 4.19 4.97
CA GLY A 57 2.52 3.33 4.82
C GLY A 57 3.36 3.74 3.61
N CYS A 58 3.73 5.01 3.56
CA CYS A 58 4.37 5.64 2.40
C CYS A 58 5.79 5.13 2.11
N GLY A 59 6.43 4.43 3.07
CA GLY A 59 7.82 4.02 2.96
C GLY A 59 8.73 5.23 2.67
N THR A 60 9.58 5.14 1.66
CA THR A 60 10.44 6.27 1.22
C THR A 60 9.71 7.30 0.35
N GLY A 61 8.37 7.27 0.29
CA GLY A 61 7.54 8.30 -0.33
C GLY A 61 7.51 8.31 -1.87
N ALA A 62 7.82 7.21 -2.54
CA ALA A 62 7.86 7.20 -4.00
C ALA A 62 6.48 7.50 -4.63
N LEU A 63 5.41 6.88 -4.12
CA LEU A 63 4.05 7.12 -4.61
C LEU A 63 3.50 8.47 -4.13
N SER A 64 3.89 8.92 -2.94
CA SER A 64 3.59 10.28 -2.45
C SER A 64 4.17 11.34 -3.38
N ARG A 65 5.47 11.23 -3.77
CA ARG A 65 6.12 12.12 -4.74
C ARG A 65 5.44 12.07 -6.11
N TRP A 66 4.99 10.89 -6.52
CA TRP A 66 4.24 10.71 -7.77
C TRP A 66 2.92 11.48 -7.76
N LEU A 67 2.16 11.46 -6.66
CA LEU A 67 0.93 12.25 -6.49
C LEU A 67 1.22 13.74 -6.43
N ALA A 68 2.21 14.16 -5.64
CA ALA A 68 2.59 15.57 -5.48
C ALA A 68 3.07 16.20 -6.80
N ALA A 69 3.78 15.45 -7.64
CA ALA A 69 4.16 15.88 -8.99
C ALA A 69 2.95 16.13 -9.92
N ARG A 70 1.76 15.66 -9.54
CA ARG A 70 0.48 15.87 -10.26
C ARG A 70 -0.41 16.91 -9.63
N GLY A 71 0.15 17.70 -8.70
CA GLY A 71 -0.56 18.80 -8.06
C GLY A 71 -1.41 18.40 -6.86
N CYS A 72 -1.30 17.16 -6.36
CA CYS A 72 -1.95 16.78 -5.11
C CYS A 72 -1.23 17.38 -3.91
N GLY A 73 -1.97 17.80 -2.88
CA GLY A 73 -1.45 17.92 -1.53
C GLY A 73 -1.36 16.51 -0.92
N VAL A 74 -0.21 16.08 -0.44
CA VAL A 74 0.01 14.72 0.06
C VAL A 74 0.59 14.73 1.46
N LEU A 75 -0.04 13.98 2.37
CA LEU A 75 0.54 13.59 3.65
C LEU A 75 0.95 12.11 3.57
N GLY A 76 2.25 11.84 3.53
CA GLY A 76 2.78 10.49 3.65
C GLY A 76 2.97 10.11 5.12
N VAL A 77 2.47 8.95 5.52
CA VAL A 77 2.65 8.47 6.89
C VAL A 77 3.25 7.06 6.90
N ASP A 78 4.20 6.81 7.81
CA ASP A 78 4.80 5.49 8.00
C ASP A 78 5.12 5.25 9.48
N ALA A 79 5.18 3.99 9.89
CA ALA A 79 5.53 3.61 11.26
C ALA A 79 7.05 3.66 11.51
N SER A 80 7.87 3.54 10.45
CA SER A 80 9.33 3.59 10.53
C SER A 80 9.85 5.02 10.43
N GLN A 81 10.63 5.43 11.44
CA GLN A 81 11.34 6.72 11.43
C GLN A 81 12.36 6.79 10.29
N GLU A 82 13.02 5.68 9.99
CA GLU A 82 14.03 5.57 8.93
C GLU A 82 13.40 5.77 7.54
N MET A 83 12.20 5.21 7.32
CA MET A 83 11.45 5.40 6.09
C MET A 83 11.02 6.86 5.92
N VAL A 84 10.46 7.47 6.97
CA VAL A 84 10.06 8.89 6.98
C VAL A 84 11.27 9.81 6.76
N GLY A 85 12.40 9.52 7.42
CA GLY A 85 13.65 10.27 7.24
C GLY A 85 14.14 10.21 5.79
N ALA A 86 14.15 9.02 5.18
CA ALA A 86 14.51 8.84 3.78
C ALA A 86 13.52 9.53 2.83
N ALA A 87 12.21 9.47 3.12
CA ALA A 87 11.19 10.15 2.32
C ALA A 87 11.39 11.67 2.30
N ASN A 88 11.64 12.28 3.46
CA ASN A 88 11.94 13.72 3.59
C ASN A 88 13.19 14.11 2.80
N GLN A 89 14.29 13.36 2.93
CA GLN A 89 15.53 13.62 2.19
C GLN A 89 15.34 13.56 0.67
N LEU A 90 14.54 12.59 0.19
CA LEU A 90 14.27 12.42 -1.23
C LEU A 90 13.33 13.50 -1.77
N ALA A 91 12.37 13.95 -0.96
CA ALA A 91 11.46 15.03 -1.33
C ALA A 91 12.20 16.37 -1.50
N GLN A 92 13.18 16.67 -0.62
CA GLN A 92 13.97 17.90 -0.70
C GLN A 92 14.81 18.05 -1.99
N ARG A 93 15.02 16.95 -2.72
CA ARG A 93 15.80 16.95 -3.98
C ARG A 93 14.98 17.30 -5.20
N GLN A 94 13.69 17.51 -5.05
CA GLN A 94 12.76 17.73 -6.17
C GLN A 94 11.77 18.83 -5.81
N ASN A 95 11.33 19.57 -6.82
CA ASN A 95 10.23 20.51 -6.69
C ASN A 95 8.93 19.83 -7.13
N PHE A 96 7.88 19.99 -6.35
CA PHE A 96 6.55 19.46 -6.64
C PHE A 96 5.56 20.62 -6.86
N SER A 97 4.57 20.41 -7.71
CA SER A 97 3.47 21.36 -7.90
C SER A 97 2.46 21.32 -6.75
N GLY A 98 2.39 20.21 -6.02
CA GLY A 98 1.57 20.05 -4.83
C GLY A 98 2.40 20.07 -3.53
N ARG A 99 1.72 20.29 -2.39
CA ARG A 99 2.33 20.18 -1.06
C ARG A 99 2.64 18.72 -0.74
N LEU A 100 3.79 18.45 -0.11
CA LEU A 100 4.22 17.10 0.27
C LEU A 100 4.88 17.13 1.65
N ASP A 101 4.26 16.44 2.60
CA ASP A 101 4.77 16.30 3.96
C ASP A 101 4.85 14.82 4.34
N PHE A 102 5.79 14.46 5.24
CA PHE A 102 5.93 13.10 5.76
C PHE A 102 5.98 13.11 7.29
N VAL A 103 5.19 12.23 7.90
CA VAL A 103 5.06 12.14 9.36
C VAL A 103 5.14 10.68 9.82
N ARG A 104 5.86 10.44 10.91
CA ARG A 104 5.84 9.14 11.58
C ARG A 104 4.55 8.99 12.39
N ILE A 105 3.90 7.83 12.28
CA ILE A 105 2.72 7.46 13.07
C ILE A 105 2.92 6.07 13.68
N THR A 106 2.12 5.73 14.68
CA THR A 106 2.15 4.39 15.31
C THR A 106 1.21 3.41 14.65
N SER A 107 0.10 3.89 14.05
CA SER A 107 -0.91 3.04 13.43
C SER A 107 -1.72 3.81 12.39
N VAL A 108 -2.00 3.18 11.26
CA VAL A 108 -2.91 3.70 10.23
C VAL A 108 -4.39 3.46 10.57
N ALA A 109 -4.68 2.76 11.67
CA ALA A 109 -6.03 2.58 12.18
C ALA A 109 -6.50 3.73 13.11
N HIS A 110 -5.63 4.70 13.39
CA HIS A 110 -5.92 5.89 14.21
C HIS A 110 -5.12 7.06 13.68
N LEU A 111 -5.75 7.90 12.91
CA LEU A 111 -5.15 9.07 12.25
C LEU A 111 -5.58 10.35 12.96
N ALA A 112 -4.64 11.23 13.25
CA ALA A 112 -4.93 12.56 13.78
C ALA A 112 -5.37 13.50 12.65
N LEU A 113 -6.44 13.13 11.95
CA LEU A 113 -7.05 13.86 10.84
C LEU A 113 -8.56 13.99 11.08
N ASP A 114 -9.13 15.10 10.61
CA ASP A 114 -10.55 15.35 10.71
C ASP A 114 -11.37 14.41 9.82
N ASP A 115 -12.63 14.18 10.18
CA ASP A 115 -13.59 13.45 9.39
C ASP A 115 -13.79 14.14 8.04
N ALA A 116 -13.94 13.37 6.98
CA ALA A 116 -14.23 13.86 5.63
C ALA A 116 -13.28 14.99 5.16
N SER A 117 -12.01 14.93 5.54
CA SER A 117 -11.00 15.95 5.20
C SER A 117 -10.22 15.66 3.91
N LEU A 118 -10.18 14.39 3.46
CA LEU A 118 -9.36 13.95 2.34
C LEU A 118 -10.19 13.59 1.10
N ASP A 119 -9.63 13.86 -0.08
CA ASP A 119 -10.18 13.44 -1.37
C ASP A 119 -9.72 12.02 -1.75
N GLY A 120 -8.55 11.58 -1.24
CA GLY A 120 -8.02 10.26 -1.52
C GLY A 120 -7.16 9.67 -0.40
N VAL A 121 -7.17 8.34 -0.32
CA VAL A 121 -6.24 7.54 0.49
C VAL A 121 -5.56 6.52 -0.43
N LEU A 122 -4.24 6.50 -0.43
CA LEU A 122 -3.42 5.47 -1.03
C LEU A 122 -2.86 4.57 0.08
N CYS A 123 -3.03 3.25 -0.06
CA CYS A 123 -2.55 2.27 0.89
C CYS A 123 -1.95 1.08 0.11
N SER A 124 -0.65 1.17 -0.21
CA SER A 124 0.00 0.21 -1.09
C SER A 124 0.84 -0.82 -0.33
N SER A 125 0.35 -2.05 -0.25
CA SER A 125 1.04 -3.17 0.44
C SER A 125 1.33 -2.89 1.92
N VAL A 126 0.31 -2.46 2.65
CA VAL A 126 0.36 -2.19 4.09
C VAL A 126 -0.61 -3.09 4.85
N LEU A 127 -1.82 -3.29 4.30
CA LEU A 127 -2.89 -4.03 4.99
C LEU A 127 -2.55 -5.50 5.27
N GLU A 128 -1.54 -6.04 4.59
CA GLU A 128 -1.02 -7.37 4.91
C GLU A 128 -0.21 -7.44 6.21
N TYR A 129 0.27 -6.32 6.73
CA TYR A 129 1.13 -6.26 7.93
C TYR A 129 0.40 -5.78 9.19
N VAL A 130 -0.75 -5.12 9.04
CA VAL A 130 -1.50 -4.58 10.19
C VAL A 130 -2.25 -5.66 10.94
N PRO A 131 -2.48 -5.50 12.25
CA PRO A 131 -3.24 -6.48 13.05
C PRO A 131 -4.70 -6.58 12.65
N ASP A 132 -5.33 -5.44 12.36
CA ASP A 132 -6.74 -5.34 12.00
C ASP A 132 -6.95 -4.46 10.74
N PRO A 133 -7.00 -5.07 9.57
CA PRO A 133 -7.30 -4.37 8.32
C PRO A 133 -8.69 -3.71 8.29
N SER A 134 -9.67 -4.26 9.03
CA SER A 134 -11.02 -3.68 9.08
C SER A 134 -11.03 -2.35 9.80
N ALA A 135 -10.31 -2.24 10.93
CA ALA A 135 -10.13 -0.98 11.64
C ALA A 135 -9.42 0.07 10.77
N CYS A 136 -8.40 -0.33 9.99
CA CYS A 136 -7.72 0.58 9.06
C CYS A 136 -8.69 1.08 7.98
N LEU A 137 -9.51 0.21 7.39
CA LEU A 137 -10.47 0.60 6.37
C LEU A 137 -11.59 1.48 6.92
N ALA A 138 -12.05 1.24 8.14
CA ALA A 138 -13.01 2.11 8.83
C ALA A 138 -12.43 3.51 9.06
N GLU A 139 -11.16 3.60 9.47
CA GLU A 139 -10.47 4.87 9.65
C GLU A 139 -10.27 5.60 8.31
N PHE A 140 -9.91 4.88 7.24
CA PHE A 140 -9.84 5.48 5.90
C PHE A 140 -11.21 5.98 5.42
N ALA A 141 -12.29 5.24 5.73
CA ALA A 141 -13.64 5.71 5.44
C ALA A 141 -14.00 6.96 6.24
N ARG A 142 -13.58 7.07 7.51
CA ARG A 142 -13.82 8.26 8.35
C ARG A 142 -13.19 9.51 7.76
N VAL A 143 -11.90 9.45 7.42
CA VAL A 143 -11.14 10.62 6.93
C VAL A 143 -11.45 11.01 5.49
N LEU A 144 -11.96 10.08 4.67
CA LEU A 144 -12.34 10.39 3.30
C LEU A 144 -13.66 11.18 3.24
N LYS A 145 -13.71 12.17 2.36
CA LYS A 145 -14.96 12.81 1.92
C LYS A 145 -15.89 11.78 1.29
N LEU A 146 -17.18 12.07 1.28
CA LEU A 146 -18.15 11.31 0.48
C LEU A 146 -17.73 11.33 -1.00
N GLY A 147 -17.72 10.18 -1.64
CA GLY A 147 -17.20 10.05 -3.01
C GLY A 147 -15.68 10.04 -3.12
N GLY A 148 -14.94 10.23 -2.02
CA GLY A 148 -13.48 10.15 -1.96
C GLY A 148 -12.96 8.76 -2.32
N LEU A 149 -11.72 8.69 -2.81
CA LEU A 149 -11.12 7.49 -3.37
C LEU A 149 -10.22 6.77 -2.38
N LEU A 150 -10.38 5.47 -2.26
CA LEU A 150 -9.40 4.56 -1.67
C LEU A 150 -8.69 3.78 -2.79
N VAL A 151 -7.37 3.87 -2.84
CA VAL A 151 -6.53 3.02 -3.70
C VAL A 151 -5.72 2.10 -2.80
N ALA A 152 -6.07 0.83 -2.75
CA ALA A 152 -5.40 -0.14 -1.90
C ALA A 152 -4.82 -1.30 -2.71
N SER A 153 -3.60 -1.72 -2.38
CA SER A 153 -3.05 -2.96 -2.94
C SER A 153 -2.81 -4.00 -1.86
N VAL A 154 -3.16 -5.25 -2.18
CA VAL A 154 -3.06 -6.39 -1.27
C VAL A 154 -2.49 -7.63 -1.97
N PRO A 155 -1.86 -8.57 -1.22
CA PRO A 155 -1.40 -9.83 -1.76
C PRO A 155 -2.57 -10.70 -2.23
N ASN A 156 -2.39 -11.30 -3.41
CA ASN A 156 -3.37 -12.20 -4.00
C ASN A 156 -3.10 -13.66 -3.59
N ARG A 157 -3.92 -14.19 -2.68
CA ARG A 157 -3.83 -15.59 -2.21
C ARG A 157 -3.99 -16.62 -3.34
N ASN A 158 -4.78 -16.29 -4.37
CA ASN A 158 -5.09 -17.20 -5.46
C ASN A 158 -4.05 -17.17 -6.60
N SER A 159 -2.99 -16.35 -6.47
CA SER A 159 -1.93 -16.26 -7.47
C SER A 159 -1.01 -17.49 -7.42
N LEU A 160 -0.75 -18.09 -8.58
CA LEU A 160 0.25 -19.14 -8.74
C LEU A 160 1.65 -18.64 -8.34
N VAL A 161 2.00 -17.40 -8.74
CA VAL A 161 3.27 -16.77 -8.34
C VAL A 161 3.37 -16.64 -6.83
N ARG A 162 2.29 -16.22 -6.15
CA ARG A 162 2.28 -16.13 -4.67
C ARG A 162 2.42 -17.51 -4.03
N ARG A 163 1.74 -18.52 -4.55
CA ARG A 163 1.85 -19.89 -4.05
C ARG A 163 3.26 -20.46 -4.23
N MET A 164 3.90 -20.18 -5.38
CA MET A 164 5.30 -20.53 -5.60
C MET A 164 6.23 -19.80 -4.62
N GLN A 165 6.03 -18.49 -4.39
CA GLN A 165 6.80 -17.73 -3.39
C GLN A 165 6.69 -18.33 -1.99
N LEU A 166 5.48 -18.72 -1.56
CA LEU A 166 5.25 -19.40 -0.28
C LEU A 166 5.94 -20.76 -0.23
N GLY A 167 5.85 -21.57 -1.28
CA GLY A 167 6.56 -22.84 -1.39
C GLY A 167 8.08 -22.66 -1.30
N CYS A 168 8.66 -21.76 -2.10
CA CYS A 168 10.09 -21.46 -2.06
C CYS A 168 10.54 -20.93 -0.70
N HIS A 169 9.73 -20.11 -0.04
CA HIS A 169 10.00 -19.61 1.30
C HIS A 169 10.03 -20.75 2.32
N TYR A 170 9.00 -21.62 2.32
CA TYR A 170 8.89 -22.77 3.24
C TYR A 170 10.04 -23.78 3.07
N PHE A 171 10.35 -24.17 1.82
CA PHE A 171 11.44 -25.11 1.55
C PHE A 171 12.82 -24.45 1.70
N GLY A 172 12.97 -23.18 1.30
CA GLY A 172 14.22 -22.43 1.45
C GLY A 172 14.58 -22.19 2.92
N GLY A 173 13.61 -21.95 3.79
CA GLY A 173 13.83 -21.84 5.24
C GLY A 173 14.43 -23.11 5.86
N ARG A 174 14.03 -24.28 5.38
CA ARG A 174 14.61 -25.58 5.78
C ARG A 174 16.05 -25.78 5.35
N LEU A 175 16.47 -25.08 4.29
CA LEU A 175 17.83 -25.12 3.72
C LEU A 175 18.69 -23.91 4.15
N GLY A 176 18.24 -23.13 5.14
CA GLY A 176 18.92 -21.92 5.62
C GLY A 176 18.95 -20.75 4.60
N ARG A 177 18.13 -20.82 3.55
CA ARG A 177 18.03 -19.78 2.49
C ARG A 177 16.65 -19.13 2.52
N SER A 178 16.55 -17.91 3.03
CA SER A 178 15.30 -17.14 3.03
C SER A 178 15.21 -16.24 1.80
N TRP A 179 14.47 -16.66 0.77
CA TRP A 179 14.34 -15.91 -0.49
C TRP A 179 13.24 -14.85 -0.48
N CYS A 180 12.28 -14.96 0.43
CA CYS A 180 11.11 -14.07 0.51
C CYS A 180 10.81 -13.67 1.96
N LYS A 181 11.79 -13.09 2.67
CA LYS A 181 11.68 -12.73 4.10
C LYS A 181 10.43 -11.89 4.43
N PHE A 182 9.93 -11.06 3.52
CA PHE A 182 8.70 -10.28 3.74
C PHE A 182 7.47 -11.15 4.03
N LEU A 183 7.50 -12.44 3.64
CA LEU A 183 6.42 -13.40 3.91
C LEU A 183 6.32 -13.78 5.40
N ASP A 184 7.42 -13.68 6.16
CA ASP A 184 7.42 -13.90 7.60
C ASP A 184 6.50 -12.92 8.33
N TYR A 185 6.32 -11.73 7.76
CA TYR A 185 5.56 -10.63 8.35
C TYR A 185 4.19 -10.42 7.70
N SER A 186 3.93 -11.04 6.53
CA SER A 186 2.67 -10.91 5.79
C SER A 186 1.57 -11.77 6.41
N ARG A 187 0.70 -11.16 7.23
CA ARG A 187 -0.37 -11.85 7.98
C ARG A 187 -1.60 -12.12 7.13
N HIS A 188 -1.93 -11.19 6.25
CA HIS A 188 -3.17 -11.20 5.50
C HIS A 188 -2.92 -11.37 4.02
N GLN A 189 -3.62 -12.31 3.42
CA GLN A 189 -3.65 -12.53 1.99
C GLN A 189 -5.11 -12.71 1.58
N TYR A 190 -5.50 -12.13 0.47
CA TYR A 190 -6.91 -12.07 0.06
C TYR A 190 -7.13 -12.68 -1.31
N SER A 191 -8.28 -13.31 -1.51
CA SER A 191 -8.87 -13.42 -2.83
C SER A 191 -9.50 -12.07 -3.21
N SER A 192 -9.71 -11.85 -4.51
CA SER A 192 -10.37 -10.62 -4.95
C SER A 192 -11.78 -10.45 -4.35
N ARG A 193 -12.52 -11.55 -4.18
CA ARG A 193 -13.87 -11.54 -3.59
C ARG A 193 -13.88 -11.19 -2.10
N GLU A 194 -12.92 -11.75 -1.34
CA GLU A 194 -12.80 -11.46 0.09
C GLU A 194 -12.47 -10.00 0.34
N PHE A 195 -11.50 -9.44 -0.40
CA PHE A 195 -11.14 -8.05 -0.21
C PHE A 195 -12.24 -7.09 -0.70
N ALA A 196 -12.92 -7.40 -1.81
CA ALA A 196 -14.08 -6.64 -2.27
C ALA A 196 -15.23 -6.65 -1.24
N ARG A 197 -15.48 -7.79 -0.58
CA ARG A 197 -16.44 -7.88 0.52
C ARG A 197 -16.02 -7.03 1.73
N LEU A 198 -14.74 -7.09 2.10
CA LEU A 198 -14.19 -6.28 3.18
C LEU A 198 -14.36 -4.78 2.90
N LEU A 199 -14.02 -4.33 1.68
CA LEU A 199 -14.25 -2.96 1.23
C LEU A 199 -15.73 -2.58 1.34
N SER A 200 -16.63 -3.44 0.86
CA SER A 200 -18.08 -3.18 0.91
C SER A 200 -18.61 -3.04 2.34
N LEU A 201 -18.15 -3.88 3.26
CA LEU A 201 -18.51 -3.81 4.69
C LEU A 201 -17.95 -2.55 5.38
N SER A 202 -16.86 -1.99 4.85
CA SER A 202 -16.24 -0.75 5.34
C SER A 202 -16.77 0.52 4.65
N GLY A 203 -17.89 0.44 3.91
CA GLY A 203 -18.52 1.61 3.28
C GLY A 203 -17.94 2.00 1.92
N PHE A 204 -17.21 1.12 1.24
CA PHE A 204 -16.64 1.38 -0.07
C PHE A 204 -17.36 0.64 -1.20
N ALA A 205 -17.48 1.29 -2.37
CA ALA A 205 -17.85 0.64 -3.63
C ALA A 205 -16.60 0.41 -4.48
N GLU A 206 -16.35 -0.84 -4.89
CA GLU A 206 -15.31 -1.13 -5.87
C GLU A 206 -15.62 -0.46 -7.20
N ARG A 207 -14.67 0.29 -7.75
CA ARG A 207 -14.73 0.93 -9.06
C ARG A 207 -13.84 0.24 -10.08
N LYS A 208 -12.70 -0.26 -9.63
CA LYS A 208 -11.72 -0.92 -10.50
C LYS A 208 -10.88 -1.92 -9.72
N LEU A 209 -10.59 -3.05 -10.34
CA LEU A 209 -9.64 -4.04 -9.87
C LEU A 209 -8.57 -4.26 -10.94
N VAL A 210 -7.30 -4.09 -10.57
CA VAL A 210 -6.16 -4.30 -11.45
C VAL A 210 -5.21 -5.33 -10.84
N PRO A 211 -5.10 -6.52 -11.45
CA PRO A 211 -4.07 -7.49 -11.06
C PRO A 211 -2.71 -7.03 -11.58
N PHE A 212 -1.63 -7.19 -10.77
CA PHE A 212 -0.31 -6.75 -11.16
C PHE A 212 0.83 -7.45 -10.41
N GLY A 213 2.07 -7.16 -10.83
CA GLY A 213 3.29 -7.68 -10.21
C GLY A 213 3.75 -9.01 -10.80
N GLY A 214 4.80 -9.58 -10.19
CA GLY A 214 5.38 -10.85 -10.62
C GLY A 214 6.45 -10.71 -11.72
N PRO A 215 7.09 -11.84 -12.08
CA PRO A 215 8.19 -11.86 -13.04
C PRO A 215 7.75 -11.64 -14.49
N LEU A 216 6.46 -11.89 -14.79
CA LEU A 216 5.87 -11.78 -16.13
C LEU A 216 4.72 -10.77 -16.11
N PRO A 217 5.02 -9.46 -16.20
CA PRO A 217 4.04 -8.39 -16.06
C PRO A 217 2.85 -8.49 -17.02
N GLY A 218 3.10 -8.86 -18.27
CA GLY A 218 2.04 -8.99 -19.27
C GLY A 218 1.03 -10.09 -18.95
N LEU A 219 1.47 -11.21 -18.38
CA LEU A 219 0.57 -12.27 -17.91
C LEU A 219 -0.18 -11.87 -16.64
N ALA A 220 0.48 -11.19 -15.71
CA ALA A 220 -0.14 -10.73 -14.48
C ALA A 220 -1.30 -9.75 -14.75
N GLN A 221 -1.16 -8.85 -15.73
CA GLN A 221 -2.21 -7.92 -16.12
C GLN A 221 -3.39 -8.60 -16.86
N ARG A 222 -3.12 -9.71 -17.55
CA ARG A 222 -4.16 -10.45 -18.30
C ARG A 222 -4.94 -11.45 -17.44
N SER A 223 -4.33 -11.96 -16.36
CA SER A 223 -4.96 -12.99 -15.53
C SER A 223 -4.61 -12.83 -14.05
N ARG A 224 -5.65 -12.76 -13.22
CA ARG A 224 -5.54 -12.75 -11.75
C ARG A 224 -4.77 -13.96 -11.20
N HIS A 225 -4.75 -15.07 -11.91
CA HIS A 225 -4.04 -16.28 -11.48
C HIS A 225 -2.52 -16.12 -11.48
N TRP A 226 -1.96 -15.19 -12.26
CA TRP A 226 -0.54 -14.92 -12.31
C TRP A 226 -0.10 -13.71 -11.50
N ALA A 227 -1.05 -12.83 -11.13
CA ALA A 227 -0.75 -11.60 -10.42
C ALA A 227 -0.59 -11.84 -8.91
N PRO A 228 0.59 -11.65 -8.31
CA PRO A 228 0.79 -11.80 -6.87
C PRO A 228 0.18 -10.66 -6.05
N LEU A 229 -0.21 -9.58 -6.69
CA LEU A 229 -0.83 -8.41 -6.07
C LEU A 229 -2.11 -8.01 -6.81
N LEU A 230 -3.06 -7.45 -6.06
CA LEU A 230 -4.30 -6.86 -6.56
C LEU A 230 -4.33 -5.40 -6.12
N MET A 231 -4.60 -4.47 -7.04
CA MET A 231 -4.89 -3.07 -6.73
C MET A 231 -6.38 -2.82 -6.93
N PHE A 232 -7.01 -2.31 -5.89
CA PHE A 232 -8.41 -1.88 -5.88
C PHE A 232 -8.47 -0.37 -5.87
N VAL A 233 -9.30 0.19 -6.73
CA VAL A 233 -9.80 1.56 -6.62
C VAL A 233 -11.23 1.45 -6.14
N ALA A 234 -11.53 2.03 -5.00
CA ALA A 234 -12.85 2.01 -4.40
C ALA A 234 -13.25 3.43 -4.01
N GLN A 235 -14.53 3.69 -3.96
CA GLN A 235 -15.08 5.00 -3.65
C GLN A 235 -15.94 4.93 -2.40
N LYS A 236 -15.76 5.87 -1.46
CA LYS A 236 -16.61 5.97 -0.27
C LYS A 236 -18.05 6.24 -0.67
N ARG A 237 -18.97 5.43 -0.13
CA ARG A 237 -20.43 5.56 -0.31
C ARG A 237 -21.06 6.27 0.88
N GLU A 238 -22.26 6.77 0.68
CA GLU A 238 -23.19 7.00 1.79
C GLU A 238 -23.52 5.66 2.46
N ILE A 239 -23.44 5.61 3.77
CA ILE A 239 -23.79 4.45 4.60
C ILE A 239 -25.24 4.62 5.04
#